data_806aedbfd5f009db41632218a8688a25
#
_entry.id   806aedbfd5f009db41632218a8688a25
#
_cell.length_a   1.000
_cell.length_b   1.000
_cell.length_c   1.000
_cell.angle_alpha   90.00
_cell.angle_beta   90.00
_cell.angle_gamma   90.00
#
_symmetry.space_group_name_H-M   'P 1'
#
loop_
_entity.id
_entity.type
_entity.pdbx_description
1 polymer ?
#
loop_
_entity_poly.entity_id
_entity_poly.type
_entity_poly.pdbx_seq_one_letter_code
_entity_poly.pdbx_strand_id
1 'polypeptide(L)'
;MKRTFYSVFAVACLVFFQTNLRAQDGEEASTLFGDGTTVSTDDLGFFVAPAFGLTQMDGSSASLFNLRGGLNVKDAISVGAYFSTSINQIVPESETVQDIYMDYWTVGGFAEYTVLSKKLVHLTFPLYVGYGEVQMDNENGDAALGESNFFQIEPSALLEVNLHKYIRLNVGAGYRIVGDMTYRNFDQSDLSGLTGYFGLKFGLFK
;
A
#
# COMPACT_ATOMS: atom_id res chain seq x y z
N MET A 1 -8.17 -23.29 10.07
CA MET A 1 -6.91 -22.54 10.02
C MET A 1 -7.08 -21.02 9.81
N LYS A 2 -8.13 -20.53 9.11
CA LYS A 2 -8.35 -19.09 8.84
C LYS A 2 -8.56 -18.24 10.11
N ARG A 3 -9.22 -18.76 11.15
CA ARG A 3 -9.48 -18.00 12.40
C ARG A 3 -8.24 -17.70 13.25
N THR A 4 -7.22 -18.52 13.16
CA THR A 4 -5.99 -18.37 13.96
C THR A 4 -5.10 -17.24 13.42
N PHE A 5 -5.13 -16.97 12.10
CA PHE A 5 -4.31 -15.95 11.46
C PHE A 5 -4.78 -14.53 11.82
N TYR A 6 -6.09 -14.29 11.84
CA TYR A 6 -6.65 -12.99 12.27
C TYR A 6 -6.37 -12.67 13.73
N SER A 7 -6.36 -13.71 14.58
CA SER A 7 -6.06 -13.54 16.01
C SER A 7 -4.60 -13.16 16.24
N VAL A 8 -3.66 -13.71 15.48
CA VAL A 8 -2.22 -13.39 15.61
C VAL A 8 -1.93 -11.98 15.12
N PHE A 9 -2.56 -11.53 14.02
CA PHE A 9 -2.39 -10.19 13.49
C PHE A 9 -3.00 -9.13 14.43
N ALA A 10 -4.19 -9.39 14.97
CA ALA A 10 -4.82 -8.50 15.96
C ALA A 10 -4.00 -8.40 17.26
N VAL A 11 -3.39 -9.50 17.71
CA VAL A 11 -2.51 -9.50 18.88
C VAL A 11 -1.20 -8.76 18.61
N ALA A 12 -0.62 -8.89 17.41
CA ALA A 12 0.57 -8.15 17.01
C ALA A 12 0.31 -6.64 16.98
N CYS A 13 -0.82 -6.20 16.41
CA CYS A 13 -1.24 -4.79 16.47
C CYS A 13 -1.46 -4.29 17.90
N LEU A 14 -2.07 -5.09 18.78
CA LEU A 14 -2.29 -4.74 20.18
C LEU A 14 -0.98 -4.64 20.98
N VAL A 15 -0.01 -5.48 20.70
CA VAL A 15 1.31 -5.43 21.37
C VAL A 15 2.09 -4.19 20.97
N PHE A 16 2.01 -3.73 19.72
CA PHE A 16 2.63 -2.47 19.30
C PHE A 16 1.99 -1.24 19.93
N PHE A 17 0.70 -1.28 20.25
CA PHE A 17 0.02 -0.18 20.95
C PHE A 17 0.31 -0.15 22.46
N GLN A 18 0.70 -1.27 23.07
CA GLN A 18 0.91 -1.32 24.53
C GLN A 18 2.28 -0.84 25.01
N THR A 19 3.26 -0.67 24.15
CA THR A 19 4.61 -0.22 24.56
C THR A 19 4.69 1.26 24.95
N ASN A 20 3.64 2.06 24.72
CA ASN A 20 3.59 3.47 25.07
C ASN A 20 2.59 3.83 26.19
N LEU A 21 1.92 2.85 26.78
CA LEU A 21 1.03 3.07 27.93
C LEU A 21 1.76 2.83 29.26
N ARG A 22 2.87 3.52 29.50
CA ARG A 22 3.29 3.82 30.87
C ARG A 22 2.64 5.15 31.25
N ALA A 23 1.60 5.07 32.04
CA ALA A 23 1.12 6.21 32.80
C ALA A 23 2.29 6.69 33.68
N GLN A 24 2.92 7.78 33.32
CA GLN A 24 3.76 8.55 34.22
C GLN A 24 2.84 9.51 34.94
N ASP A 25 2.88 9.45 36.28
CA ASP A 25 2.23 10.42 37.15
C ASP A 25 2.69 11.83 36.78
N GLY A 26 1.76 12.68 36.36
CA GLY A 26 1.89 14.13 36.41
C GLY A 26 2.49 14.85 35.20
N GLU A 27 2.87 14.18 34.10
CA GLU A 27 3.22 14.84 32.85
C GLU A 27 2.06 14.76 31.86
N GLU A 28 1.64 15.90 31.30
CA GLU A 28 0.64 15.96 30.24
C GLU A 28 1.13 15.08 29.06
N ALA A 29 0.26 14.21 28.57
CA ALA A 29 0.58 13.33 27.46
C ALA A 29 1.02 14.18 26.26
N SER A 30 2.26 14.05 25.81
CA SER A 30 2.71 14.71 24.58
C SER A 30 1.95 14.10 23.41
N THR A 31 1.09 14.89 22.80
CA THR A 31 0.33 14.51 21.62
C THR A 31 1.03 15.02 20.36
N LEU A 32 0.83 14.34 19.24
CA LEU A 32 1.40 14.75 17.95
C LEU A 32 0.94 16.16 17.52
N PHE A 33 -0.24 16.58 17.99
CA PHE A 33 -0.90 17.86 17.76
C PHE A 33 -1.31 18.54 19.08
N GLY A 34 -0.54 18.37 20.15
CA GLY A 34 -0.79 19.00 21.45
C GLY A 34 -0.45 20.47 21.45
N ASP A 35 -0.94 21.18 22.47
CA ASP A 35 -0.69 22.61 22.70
C ASP A 35 0.82 22.91 22.67
N GLY A 36 1.28 23.54 21.58
CA GLY A 36 2.67 23.93 21.35
C GLY A 36 3.36 23.27 20.16
N THR A 37 2.76 22.24 19.51
CA THR A 37 3.32 21.68 18.27
C THR A 37 2.73 22.44 17.08
N THR A 38 3.15 23.66 16.84
CA THR A 38 2.88 24.32 15.57
C THR A 38 3.61 23.60 14.47
N VAL A 39 2.87 22.99 13.52
CA VAL A 39 3.44 22.52 12.27
C VAL A 39 3.80 23.75 11.46
N SER A 40 5.11 24.04 11.39
CA SER A 40 5.61 25.12 10.54
C SER A 40 5.61 24.66 9.08
N THR A 41 5.53 25.59 8.14
CA THR A 41 5.75 25.31 6.72
C THR A 41 7.13 24.67 6.49
N ASP A 42 8.09 24.90 7.39
CA ASP A 42 9.41 24.29 7.36
C ASP A 42 9.39 22.79 7.70
N ASP A 43 8.33 22.29 8.35
CA ASP A 43 8.15 20.89 8.70
C ASP A 43 7.43 20.09 7.58
N LEU A 44 6.95 20.79 6.55
CA LEU A 44 6.20 20.17 5.45
C LEU A 44 7.13 19.87 4.28
N GLY A 45 7.05 18.66 3.78
CA GLY A 45 7.63 18.21 2.54
C GLY A 45 6.56 17.64 1.60
N PHE A 46 6.95 17.39 0.37
CA PHE A 46 6.12 16.67 -0.59
C PHE A 46 6.96 15.65 -1.34
N PHE A 47 6.33 14.62 -1.86
CA PHE A 47 7.01 13.61 -2.64
C PHE A 47 6.12 12.97 -3.70
N VAL A 48 6.80 12.34 -4.67
CA VAL A 48 6.23 11.41 -5.65
C VAL A 48 7.10 10.16 -5.66
N ALA A 49 6.46 8.99 -5.68
CA ALA A 49 7.15 7.71 -5.57
C ALA A 49 6.61 6.69 -6.57
N PRO A 50 7.20 6.59 -7.77
CA PRO A 50 6.97 5.48 -8.66
C PRO A 50 7.60 4.19 -8.09
N ALA A 51 6.92 3.07 -8.25
CA ALA A 51 7.38 1.75 -7.84
C ALA A 51 6.84 0.65 -8.75
N PHE A 52 7.57 -0.47 -8.80
CA PHE A 52 7.10 -1.73 -9.35
C PHE A 52 6.61 -2.63 -8.22
N GLY A 53 5.51 -3.32 -8.48
CA GLY A 53 4.95 -4.36 -7.63
C GLY A 53 4.96 -5.71 -8.34
N LEU A 54 5.26 -6.77 -7.61
CA LEU A 54 5.14 -8.15 -8.06
C LEU A 54 4.22 -8.89 -7.12
N THR A 55 3.18 -9.52 -7.66
CA THR A 55 2.15 -10.21 -6.89
C THR A 55 1.61 -11.41 -7.67
N GLN A 56 0.69 -12.14 -7.08
CA GLN A 56 -0.13 -13.13 -7.76
C GLN A 56 -1.59 -12.74 -7.69
N MET A 57 -2.31 -12.97 -8.76
CA MET A 57 -3.76 -12.79 -8.87
C MET A 57 -4.32 -14.01 -9.59
N ASP A 58 -5.29 -14.68 -8.97
CA ASP A 58 -5.88 -15.93 -9.47
C ASP A 58 -4.82 -16.92 -9.99
N GLY A 59 -3.81 -17.24 -9.13
CA GLY A 59 -2.71 -18.16 -9.46
C GLY A 59 -1.63 -17.59 -10.39
N SER A 60 -1.93 -16.58 -11.19
CA SER A 60 -1.02 -16.01 -12.18
C SER A 60 -0.18 -14.86 -11.66
N SER A 61 1.04 -14.73 -12.20
CA SER A 61 1.96 -13.64 -11.85
C SER A 61 1.47 -12.32 -12.43
N ALA A 62 1.32 -11.32 -11.58
CA ALA A 62 0.96 -9.96 -11.94
C ALA A 62 2.10 -8.99 -11.61
N SER A 63 2.45 -8.16 -12.59
CA SER A 63 3.38 -7.04 -12.45
C SER A 63 2.58 -5.74 -12.40
N LEU A 64 2.84 -4.93 -11.40
CA LEU A 64 2.10 -3.69 -11.16
C LEU A 64 3.02 -2.48 -11.33
N PHE A 65 2.52 -1.43 -11.94
CA PHE A 65 3.06 -0.09 -11.80
C PHE A 65 2.30 0.64 -10.70
N ASN A 66 3.03 1.19 -9.75
CA ASN A 66 2.47 1.93 -8.62
C ASN A 66 3.01 3.36 -8.63
N LEU A 67 2.14 4.33 -8.46
CA LEU A 67 2.50 5.72 -8.29
C LEU A 67 1.82 6.24 -7.03
N ARG A 68 2.59 6.76 -6.08
CA ARG A 68 2.05 7.45 -4.91
C ARG A 68 2.66 8.83 -4.79
N GLY A 69 1.90 9.77 -4.25
CA GLY A 69 2.36 11.12 -4.00
C GLY A 69 1.59 11.76 -2.85
N GLY A 70 2.27 12.60 -2.10
CA GLY A 70 1.66 13.20 -0.93
C GLY A 70 2.55 14.21 -0.22
N LEU A 71 2.04 14.61 0.93
CA LEU A 71 2.72 15.49 1.86
C LEU A 71 3.34 14.68 2.99
N ASN A 72 4.52 15.08 3.43
CA ASN A 72 5.11 14.56 4.66
C ASN A 72 5.20 15.65 5.73
N VAL A 73 5.07 15.25 6.99
CA VAL A 73 5.19 16.10 8.15
C VAL A 73 6.35 15.59 9.00
N LYS A 74 7.40 16.41 9.18
CA LYS A 74 8.59 16.08 9.98
C LYS A 74 9.26 14.76 9.57
N ASP A 75 9.12 14.37 8.30
CA ASP A 75 9.59 13.07 7.77
C ASP A 75 9.08 11.84 8.55
N ALA A 76 8.13 11.99 9.43
CA ALA A 76 7.59 10.92 10.26
C ALA A 76 6.23 10.42 9.78
N ILE A 77 5.36 11.33 9.34
CA ILE A 77 4.02 10.99 8.88
C ILE A 77 3.83 11.53 7.47
N SER A 78 3.29 10.69 6.60
CA SER A 78 2.90 11.10 5.25
C SER A 78 1.46 10.73 4.97
N VAL A 79 0.78 11.56 4.19
CA VAL A 79 -0.55 11.31 3.68
C VAL A 79 -0.64 11.72 2.22
N GLY A 80 -1.43 11.02 1.43
CA GLY A 80 -1.55 11.35 0.03
C GLY A 80 -2.47 10.42 -0.74
N ALA A 81 -2.28 10.41 -2.06
CA ALA A 81 -3.01 9.56 -2.99
C ALA A 81 -2.08 8.57 -3.69
N TYR A 82 -2.64 7.46 -4.12
CA TYR A 82 -1.94 6.46 -4.91
C TYR A 82 -2.80 5.97 -6.08
N PHE A 83 -2.10 5.46 -7.07
CA PHE A 83 -2.65 4.73 -8.22
C PHE A 83 -1.80 3.50 -8.46
N SER A 84 -2.43 2.38 -8.79
CA SER A 84 -1.76 1.13 -9.17
C SER A 84 -2.48 0.49 -10.35
N THR A 85 -1.73 -0.08 -11.30
CA THR A 85 -2.29 -0.78 -12.45
C THR A 85 -1.40 -1.95 -12.85
N SER A 86 -2.00 -3.00 -13.40
CA SER A 86 -1.28 -4.08 -14.05
C SER A 86 -0.55 -3.56 -15.30
N ILE A 87 0.64 -4.10 -15.55
CA ILE A 87 1.47 -3.76 -16.73
C ILE A 87 1.83 -4.98 -17.57
N ASN A 88 1.34 -6.15 -17.22
CA ASN A 88 1.42 -7.37 -18.01
C ASN A 88 0.03 -7.97 -18.18
N GLN A 89 -0.14 -8.78 -19.21
CA GLN A 89 -1.31 -9.61 -19.38
C GLN A 89 -1.36 -10.65 -18.27
N ILE A 90 -2.44 -10.65 -17.49
CA ILE A 90 -2.68 -11.62 -16.43
C ILE A 90 -3.66 -12.65 -16.98
N VAL A 91 -3.25 -13.91 -17.09
CA VAL A 91 -4.09 -15.02 -17.53
C VAL A 91 -4.66 -15.72 -16.29
N PRO A 92 -5.93 -15.53 -15.92
CA PRO A 92 -6.49 -16.13 -14.72
C PRO A 92 -6.52 -17.66 -14.83
N GLU A 93 -6.11 -18.38 -13.77
CA GLU A 93 -6.16 -19.85 -13.76
C GLU A 93 -7.60 -20.40 -13.70
N SER A 94 -8.53 -19.65 -13.11
CA SER A 94 -9.92 -20.02 -13.02
C SER A 94 -10.69 -19.81 -14.33
N GLU A 95 -10.12 -19.09 -15.32
CA GLU A 95 -10.74 -18.83 -16.61
C GLU A 95 -10.50 -20.00 -17.56
N THR A 96 -11.58 -20.52 -18.15
CA THR A 96 -11.53 -21.67 -19.07
C THR A 96 -11.54 -21.27 -20.54
N VAL A 97 -11.83 -20.02 -20.84
CA VAL A 97 -11.85 -19.49 -22.20
C VAL A 97 -10.45 -19.02 -22.58
N GLN A 98 -9.96 -19.45 -23.73
CA GLN A 98 -8.64 -19.06 -24.24
C GLN A 98 -8.63 -17.59 -24.67
N ASP A 99 -7.44 -16.96 -24.61
CA ASP A 99 -7.20 -15.60 -25.07
C ASP A 99 -7.99 -14.52 -24.31
N ILE A 100 -8.29 -14.79 -23.02
CA ILE A 100 -8.85 -13.80 -22.10
C ILE A 100 -7.78 -13.38 -21.09
N TYR A 101 -7.65 -12.08 -20.90
CA TYR A 101 -6.70 -11.44 -20.00
C TYR A 101 -7.43 -10.58 -18.98
N MET A 102 -6.87 -10.52 -17.78
CA MET A 102 -7.36 -9.69 -16.70
C MET A 102 -6.53 -8.42 -16.60
N ASP A 103 -7.21 -7.28 -16.66
CA ASP A 103 -6.67 -5.98 -16.30
C ASP A 103 -7.12 -5.59 -14.90
N TYR A 104 -6.19 -4.97 -14.16
CA TYR A 104 -6.39 -4.57 -12.78
C TYR A 104 -5.90 -3.14 -12.57
N TRP A 105 -6.70 -2.33 -11.92
CA TRP A 105 -6.26 -1.03 -11.43
C TRP A 105 -6.91 -0.65 -10.10
N THR A 106 -6.23 0.22 -9.35
CA THR A 106 -6.74 0.78 -8.09
C THR A 106 -6.31 2.22 -7.92
N VAL A 107 -7.14 3.00 -7.24
CA VAL A 107 -6.87 4.38 -6.86
C VAL A 107 -7.38 4.63 -5.44
N GLY A 108 -6.68 5.45 -4.68
CA GLY A 108 -7.11 5.75 -3.32
C GLY A 108 -6.18 6.67 -2.57
N GLY A 109 -6.34 6.68 -1.27
CA GLY A 109 -5.50 7.41 -0.33
C GLY A 109 -4.56 6.48 0.44
N PHE A 110 -3.52 7.06 1.01
CA PHE A 110 -2.65 6.35 1.94
C PHE A 110 -2.27 7.25 3.12
N ALA A 111 -1.96 6.59 4.23
CA ALA A 111 -1.24 7.16 5.36
C ALA A 111 0.03 6.32 5.58
N GLU A 112 1.15 6.97 5.86
CA GLU A 112 2.45 6.31 6.04
C GLU A 112 3.10 6.82 7.32
N TYR A 113 3.62 5.90 8.13
CA TYR A 113 4.43 6.22 9.29
C TYR A 113 5.87 5.76 9.08
N THR A 114 6.83 6.67 9.32
CA THR A 114 8.27 6.40 9.15
C THR A 114 8.96 6.35 10.51
N VAL A 115 9.60 5.23 10.79
CA VAL A 115 10.42 5.01 11.98
C VAL A 115 11.88 5.26 11.64
N LEU A 116 12.61 5.94 12.53
CA LEU A 116 14.00 6.29 12.33
C LEU A 116 14.26 7.17 11.10
N SER A 117 13.34 8.07 10.76
CA SER A 117 13.35 8.89 9.54
C SER A 117 14.66 9.66 9.31
N LYS A 118 15.40 10.01 10.39
CA LYS A 118 16.69 10.70 10.33
C LYS A 118 17.89 9.78 10.08
N LYS A 119 17.70 8.47 9.99
CA LYS A 119 18.78 7.52 9.70
C LYS A 119 18.94 7.32 8.21
N LEU A 120 20.14 6.90 7.78
CA LEU A 120 20.41 6.55 6.37
C LEU A 120 19.47 5.49 5.86
N VAL A 121 19.18 4.49 6.69
CA VAL A 121 18.25 3.40 6.46
C VAL A 121 17.15 3.49 7.51
N HIS A 122 15.91 3.46 7.08
CA HIS A 122 14.75 3.58 7.95
C HIS A 122 13.58 2.73 7.43
N LEU A 123 12.57 2.54 8.26
CA LEU A 123 11.39 1.75 7.94
C LEU A 123 10.17 2.65 7.78
N THR A 124 9.36 2.37 6.76
CA THR A 124 8.08 3.01 6.54
C THR A 124 6.95 1.99 6.49
N PHE A 125 5.80 2.38 7.02
CA PHE A 125 4.62 1.53 7.12
C PHE A 125 3.44 2.25 6.45
N PRO A 126 3.31 2.17 5.11
CA PRO A 126 2.14 2.69 4.43
C PRO A 126 0.94 1.77 4.63
N LEU A 127 -0.21 2.39 4.85
CA LEU A 127 -1.53 1.77 4.78
C LEU A 127 -2.27 2.41 3.61
N TYR A 128 -2.51 1.63 2.57
CA TYR A 128 -3.29 2.04 1.41
C TYR A 128 -4.75 1.65 1.60
N VAL A 129 -5.65 2.55 1.21
CA VAL A 129 -7.10 2.33 1.22
C VAL A 129 -7.65 2.91 -0.07
N GLY A 130 -8.36 2.10 -0.84
CA GLY A 130 -8.81 2.53 -2.16
C GLY A 130 -9.90 1.67 -2.76
N TYR A 131 -10.26 2.11 -3.93
CA TYR A 131 -11.22 1.48 -4.81
C TYR A 131 -10.49 0.98 -6.05
N GLY A 132 -10.90 -0.16 -6.57
CA GLY A 132 -10.32 -0.77 -7.74
C GLY A 132 -11.34 -1.45 -8.63
N GLU A 133 -10.86 -1.83 -9.78
CA GLU A 133 -11.63 -2.53 -10.80
C GLU A 133 -10.78 -3.63 -11.41
N VAL A 134 -11.42 -4.72 -11.70
CA VAL A 134 -10.89 -5.79 -12.52
C VAL A 134 -11.78 -5.95 -13.74
N GLN A 135 -11.17 -6.00 -14.92
CA GLN A 135 -11.83 -6.14 -16.21
C GLN A 135 -11.24 -7.35 -16.95
N MET A 136 -12.08 -8.06 -17.66
CA MET A 136 -11.66 -9.13 -18.57
C MET A 136 -11.79 -8.68 -20.01
N ASP A 137 -10.69 -8.77 -20.75
CA ASP A 137 -10.63 -8.43 -22.17
C ASP A 137 -10.12 -9.61 -23.00
N ASN A 138 -10.50 -9.64 -24.27
CA ASN A 138 -9.90 -10.54 -25.23
C ASN A 138 -8.64 -9.91 -25.86
N GLU A 139 -7.81 -10.72 -26.51
CA GLU A 139 -6.53 -10.29 -27.13
C GLU A 139 -6.68 -9.11 -28.10
N ASN A 140 -7.85 -8.90 -28.69
CA ASN A 140 -8.11 -7.84 -29.65
C ASN A 140 -8.69 -6.56 -29.02
N GLY A 141 -9.00 -6.55 -27.71
CA GLY A 141 -9.56 -5.39 -27.03
C GLY A 141 -10.98 -5.01 -27.48
N ASP A 142 -11.60 -5.84 -28.32
CA ASP A 142 -12.89 -5.53 -28.98
C ASP A 142 -14.13 -5.89 -28.17
N ALA A 143 -13.98 -6.59 -27.05
CA ALA A 143 -15.10 -6.96 -26.19
C ALA A 143 -14.67 -7.00 -24.73
N ALA A 144 -14.95 -5.94 -23.97
CA ALA A 144 -14.98 -6.01 -22.52
C ALA A 144 -16.01 -7.10 -22.11
N LEU A 145 -15.52 -8.19 -21.51
CA LEU A 145 -16.36 -9.31 -21.08
C LEU A 145 -17.04 -9.04 -19.75
N GLY A 146 -16.97 -7.78 -19.29
CA GLY A 146 -17.51 -7.27 -18.05
C GLY A 146 -16.43 -6.74 -17.14
N GLU A 147 -16.85 -6.09 -16.07
CA GLU A 147 -16.01 -5.49 -15.05
C GLU A 147 -16.56 -5.77 -13.67
N SER A 148 -15.72 -5.81 -12.66
CA SER A 148 -16.13 -5.85 -11.26
C SER A 148 -15.31 -4.90 -10.44
N ASN A 149 -15.99 -4.17 -9.59
CA ASN A 149 -15.42 -3.16 -8.71
C ASN A 149 -15.24 -3.73 -7.31
N PHE A 150 -14.21 -3.27 -6.63
CA PHE A 150 -13.93 -3.71 -5.27
C PHE A 150 -13.31 -2.60 -4.43
N PHE A 151 -13.40 -2.76 -3.14
CA PHE A 151 -12.67 -1.96 -2.15
C PHE A 151 -11.45 -2.74 -1.68
N GLN A 152 -10.33 -2.05 -1.47
CA GLN A 152 -9.12 -2.71 -0.98
C GLN A 152 -8.48 -1.95 0.17
N ILE A 153 -7.83 -2.71 1.05
CA ILE A 153 -6.93 -2.21 2.09
C ILE A 153 -5.62 -2.97 1.94
N GLU A 154 -4.50 -2.24 1.99
CA GLU A 154 -3.18 -2.88 1.87
C GLU A 154 -2.20 -2.29 2.90
N PRO A 155 -2.04 -2.92 4.07
CA PRO A 155 -0.94 -2.66 4.97
C PRO A 155 0.38 -3.12 4.35
N SER A 156 1.41 -2.28 4.46
CA SER A 156 2.72 -2.54 3.86
C SER A 156 3.86 -2.17 4.82
N ALA A 157 5.03 -2.75 4.60
CA ALA A 157 6.27 -2.42 5.28
C ALA A 157 7.40 -2.29 4.25
N LEU A 158 8.05 -1.14 4.23
CA LEU A 158 9.11 -0.80 3.29
C LEU A 158 10.38 -0.41 4.05
N LEU A 159 11.51 -0.91 3.60
CA LEU A 159 12.82 -0.40 3.93
C LEU A 159 13.13 0.75 2.97
N GLU A 160 13.43 1.92 3.50
CA GLU A 160 13.86 3.07 2.71
C GLU A 160 15.34 3.39 2.99
N VAL A 161 16.08 3.75 1.93
CA VAL A 161 17.48 4.16 1.98
C VAL A 161 17.61 5.54 1.35
N ASN A 162 18.15 6.50 2.09
CA ASN A 162 18.44 7.84 1.58
C ASN A 162 19.62 7.79 0.61
N LEU A 163 19.36 7.84 -0.71
CA LEU A 163 20.41 7.92 -1.73
C LEU A 163 20.93 9.35 -1.91
N HIS A 164 20.03 10.31 -1.78
CA HIS A 164 20.30 11.73 -1.91
C HIS A 164 19.30 12.51 -1.06
N LYS A 165 19.55 13.78 -0.77
CA LYS A 165 18.61 14.63 -0.02
C LYS A 165 17.20 14.75 -0.64
N TYR A 166 17.06 14.40 -1.92
CA TYR A 166 15.80 14.43 -2.66
C TYR A 166 15.37 13.05 -3.18
N ILE A 167 16.17 11.99 -2.95
CA ILE A 167 15.92 10.68 -3.55
C ILE A 167 16.10 9.60 -2.49
N ARG A 168 15.07 8.78 -2.32
CA ARG A 168 15.10 7.58 -1.48
C ARG A 168 14.79 6.34 -2.34
N LEU A 169 15.50 5.27 -2.08
CA LEU A 169 15.17 3.94 -2.61
C LEU A 169 14.28 3.25 -1.60
N ASN A 170 13.23 2.58 -2.05
CA ASN A 170 12.39 1.76 -1.18
C ASN A 170 12.24 0.34 -1.73
N VAL A 171 12.21 -0.63 -0.82
CA VAL A 171 11.95 -2.04 -1.10
C VAL A 171 11.18 -2.64 0.05
N GLY A 172 10.21 -3.48 -0.23
CA GLY A 172 9.43 -4.11 0.83
C GLY A 172 8.27 -4.92 0.33
N ALA A 173 7.27 -5.11 1.18
CA ALA A 173 6.10 -5.89 0.85
C ALA A 173 4.85 -5.33 1.52
N GLY A 174 3.69 -5.60 0.90
CA GLY A 174 2.37 -5.36 1.44
C GLY A 174 1.49 -6.59 1.30
N TYR A 175 0.41 -6.62 2.01
CA TYR A 175 -0.62 -7.64 1.87
C TYR A 175 -1.93 -6.98 1.46
N ARG A 176 -2.34 -7.23 0.22
CA ARG A 176 -3.58 -6.72 -0.34
C ARG A 176 -4.76 -7.54 0.18
N ILE A 177 -5.73 -6.85 0.75
CA ILE A 177 -6.99 -7.39 1.24
C ILE A 177 -8.08 -6.75 0.40
N VAL A 178 -8.74 -7.55 -0.42
CA VAL A 178 -9.85 -7.13 -1.27
C VAL A 178 -11.16 -7.40 -0.55
N GLY A 179 -12.09 -6.44 -0.59
CA GLY A 179 -13.43 -6.59 -0.03
C GLY A 179 -14.29 -7.54 -0.85
N ASP A 180 -15.48 -7.84 -0.32
CA ASP A 180 -16.40 -8.81 -0.95
C ASP A 180 -16.67 -8.46 -2.40
N MET A 181 -16.26 -9.34 -3.28
CA MET A 181 -16.55 -9.30 -4.71
C MET A 181 -16.67 -10.72 -5.25
N THR A 182 -17.45 -10.87 -6.29
CA THR A 182 -17.52 -12.10 -7.09
C THR A 182 -17.66 -11.69 -8.55
N TYR A 183 -16.79 -12.22 -9.38
CA TYR A 183 -16.80 -11.93 -10.80
C TYR A 183 -16.40 -13.17 -11.58
N ARG A 184 -17.28 -13.63 -12.49
CA ARG A 184 -17.08 -14.86 -13.26
C ARG A 184 -16.76 -16.06 -12.34
N ASN A 185 -15.56 -16.60 -12.43
CA ASN A 185 -15.12 -17.81 -11.70
C ASN A 185 -14.18 -17.50 -10.53
N PHE A 186 -13.90 -16.23 -10.22
CA PHE A 186 -13.02 -15.83 -9.13
C PHE A 186 -13.68 -14.86 -8.13
N ASP A 187 -13.15 -14.82 -6.94
CA ASP A 187 -13.64 -14.02 -5.84
C ASP A 187 -12.53 -13.13 -5.22
N GLN A 188 -12.86 -12.42 -4.14
CA GLN A 188 -11.92 -11.56 -3.43
C GLN A 188 -10.65 -12.27 -2.95
N SER A 189 -10.68 -13.57 -2.73
CA SER A 189 -9.50 -14.32 -2.26
C SER A 189 -8.46 -14.50 -3.35
N ASP A 190 -8.87 -14.54 -4.60
CA ASP A 190 -8.01 -14.71 -5.77
C ASP A 190 -7.25 -13.42 -6.09
N LEU A 191 -7.83 -12.28 -5.75
CA LEU A 191 -7.17 -10.97 -5.87
C LEU A 191 -6.40 -10.55 -4.62
N SER A 192 -6.74 -11.12 -3.45
CA SER A 192 -6.02 -10.82 -2.19
C SER A 192 -4.69 -11.56 -2.14
N GLY A 193 -3.63 -10.89 -1.72
CA GLY A 193 -2.33 -11.55 -1.69
C GLY A 193 -1.16 -10.66 -1.30
N LEU A 194 0.02 -11.27 -1.24
CA LEU A 194 1.28 -10.60 -0.97
C LEU A 194 1.76 -9.87 -2.23
N THR A 195 2.20 -8.62 -2.06
CA THR A 195 2.83 -7.83 -3.11
C THR A 195 4.23 -7.43 -2.66
N GLY A 196 5.25 -7.74 -3.44
CA GLY A 196 6.59 -7.22 -3.25
C GLY A 196 6.77 -5.90 -3.99
N TYR A 197 7.43 -4.91 -3.38
CA TYR A 197 7.62 -3.57 -3.94
C TYR A 197 9.10 -3.21 -4.07
N PHE A 198 9.42 -2.52 -5.16
CA PHE A 198 10.71 -1.87 -5.40
C PHE A 198 10.47 -0.55 -6.11
N GLY A 199 11.00 0.57 -5.58
CA GLY A 199 10.76 1.88 -6.17
C GLY A 199 11.69 2.97 -5.68
N LEU A 200 11.45 4.16 -6.22
CA LEU A 200 12.14 5.39 -5.85
C LEU A 200 11.11 6.39 -5.30
N LYS A 201 11.53 7.18 -4.31
CA LYS A 201 10.75 8.28 -3.77
C LYS A 201 11.52 9.57 -3.99
N PHE A 202 10.97 10.49 -4.75
CA PHE A 202 11.53 11.80 -5.05
C PHE A 202 10.77 12.87 -4.28
N GLY A 203 11.46 13.73 -3.53
CA GLY A 203 10.75 14.72 -2.75
C GLY A 203 11.63 15.70 -1.99
N LEU A 204 10.97 16.55 -1.22
CA LEU A 204 11.59 17.41 -0.22
C LEU A 204 11.43 16.73 1.14
N PHE A 205 12.54 16.24 1.67
CA PHE A 205 12.62 15.58 2.97
C PHE A 205 13.35 16.52 3.94
N LYS A 206 12.79 16.69 5.17
CA LYS A 206 13.26 17.68 6.15
C LYS A 206 13.47 17.09 7.55
#